data_4f411f10ebacf1e220ff397e1912f259
#
_entry.id   4f411f10ebacf1e220ff397e1912f259
#
_cell.length_a   1.000
_cell.length_b   1.000
_cell.length_c   1.000
_cell.angle_alpha   90.00
_cell.angle_beta   90.00
_cell.angle_gamma   90.00
#
_symmetry.space_group_name_H-M   'P 1'
#
loop_
_entity.id
_entity.type
_entity.pdbx_description
1 polymer ?
#
loop_
_entity_poly.entity_id
_entity_poly.type
_entity_poly.pdbx_seq_one_letter_code
_entity_poly.pdbx_strand_id
1 'polypeptide(L)'
;LFIMLALAGMSLSSMAQDADPVKKHSVATNSFWSNWFVQVGGNWNVWYSSQEHGLDLKTNPFSKDRGNFGAAVAVGKWFTPGLGLRVKAQGIWGKTVGGNYVPGAQLPYDKNTYFNRYWILNGHALFNVSNMLFGYNPNRVWNVIPFVGAGFGRTMTHNLYAMDLSGGLLNEFRLSKRVALNVEVGLNRLETDIDGTEVTNGHRGWDSHDNNFYGEIGLTFNLGKSTWERTPDVDAIKALSQSQIDALNAQLNDANAENARLKDLLANQKPAENTTIKE
;
A
#
# COMPACT_ATOMS: atom_id res chain seq x y z
N LEU A 1 9.29 16.64 -12.49
CA LEU A 1 10.30 16.83 -11.43
C LEU A 1 10.05 15.90 -10.23
N PHE A 2 8.79 15.66 -9.86
CA PHE A 2 8.44 14.78 -8.72
C PHE A 2 8.70 13.28 -8.96
N ILE A 3 8.71 12.81 -10.20
CA ILE A 3 9.00 11.41 -10.55
C ILE A 3 10.51 11.11 -10.45
N MET A 4 11.37 12.09 -10.70
CA MET A 4 12.83 11.93 -10.57
C MET A 4 13.32 11.89 -9.11
N LEU A 5 12.62 12.55 -8.18
CA LEU A 5 12.98 12.47 -6.76
C LEU A 5 12.61 11.12 -6.11
N ALA A 6 11.61 10.41 -6.65
CA ALA A 6 11.21 9.09 -6.17
C ALA A 6 12.23 7.99 -6.56
N LEU A 7 12.95 8.17 -7.68
CA LEU A 7 13.97 7.22 -8.15
C LEU A 7 15.31 7.36 -7.40
N ALA A 8 15.65 8.54 -6.93
CA ALA A 8 16.90 8.78 -6.17
C ALA A 8 16.86 8.21 -4.73
N GLY A 9 15.66 8.00 -4.15
CA GLY A 9 15.50 7.40 -2.81
C GLY A 9 15.65 5.88 -2.78
N MET A 10 15.67 5.21 -3.93
CA MET A 10 15.72 3.73 -4.00
C MET A 10 17.13 3.14 -3.91
N SER A 11 18.18 3.92 -3.99
CA SER A 11 19.55 3.42 -4.06
C SER A 11 20.29 3.31 -2.71
N LEU A 12 19.70 3.72 -1.60
CA LEU A 12 20.38 3.76 -0.29
C LEU A 12 19.95 2.67 0.71
N SER A 13 19.09 1.75 0.35
CA SER A 13 18.62 0.67 1.27
C SER A 13 19.23 -0.71 1.01
N SER A 14 20.28 -0.83 0.21
CA SER A 14 20.82 -2.14 -0.19
C SER A 14 21.98 -2.68 0.64
N MET A 15 22.31 -2.10 1.80
CA MET A 15 23.42 -2.57 2.64
C MET A 15 23.03 -2.81 4.11
N ALA A 16 21.91 -3.49 4.35
CA ALA A 16 21.76 -4.23 5.60
C ALA A 16 21.66 -5.71 5.20
N GLN A 17 22.79 -6.37 5.22
CA GLN A 17 22.92 -7.79 5.02
C GLN A 17 22.27 -8.48 6.22
N ASP A 18 20.97 -8.83 6.09
CA ASP A 18 20.33 -9.76 7.02
C ASP A 18 21.10 -11.08 6.92
N ALA A 19 21.69 -11.51 8.03
CA ALA A 19 22.60 -12.64 8.09
C ALA A 19 21.97 -14.00 7.70
N ASP A 20 20.64 -14.08 7.62
CA ASP A 20 19.93 -15.30 7.25
C ASP A 20 19.36 -15.21 5.83
N PRO A 21 19.77 -16.10 4.92
CA PRO A 21 19.21 -16.16 3.58
C PRO A 21 17.76 -16.62 3.65
N VAL A 22 16.87 -15.74 3.15
CA VAL A 22 15.42 -15.94 3.13
C VAL A 22 14.87 -15.82 1.71
N LYS A 23 13.84 -16.60 1.39
CA LYS A 23 13.17 -16.52 0.09
C LYS A 23 12.49 -15.15 -0.06
N LYS A 24 12.80 -14.47 -1.17
CA LYS A 24 12.37 -13.07 -1.42
C LYS A 24 10.85 -12.90 -1.43
N HIS A 25 10.11 -13.87 -1.96
CA HIS A 25 8.67 -13.77 -2.19
C HIS A 25 7.85 -14.79 -1.41
N SER A 26 8.47 -15.52 -0.47
CA SER A 26 7.79 -16.53 0.31
C SER A 26 7.74 -16.14 1.78
N VAL A 27 6.55 -16.29 2.36
CA VAL A 27 6.30 -16.06 3.79
C VAL A 27 5.51 -17.24 4.36
N ALA A 28 5.67 -17.49 5.65
CA ALA A 28 4.86 -18.48 6.36
C ALA A 28 3.41 -18.03 6.45
N THR A 29 2.49 -18.98 6.38
CA THR A 29 1.05 -18.71 6.51
C THR A 29 0.74 -18.25 7.92
N ASN A 30 0.01 -17.15 8.03
CA ASN A 30 -0.48 -16.63 9.31
C ASN A 30 -1.87 -17.21 9.64
N SER A 31 -2.25 -17.13 10.93
CA SER A 31 -3.58 -17.53 11.37
C SER A 31 -4.67 -16.62 10.76
N PHE A 32 -5.92 -17.10 10.74
CA PHE A 32 -7.06 -16.32 10.24
C PHE A 32 -7.20 -14.96 10.93
N TRP A 33 -6.94 -14.88 12.23
CA TRP A 33 -7.07 -13.65 13.02
C TRP A 33 -5.91 -12.66 12.88
N SER A 34 -4.86 -13.03 12.15
CA SER A 34 -3.72 -12.15 11.88
C SER A 34 -3.99 -11.23 10.69
N ASN A 35 -3.27 -10.11 10.65
CA ASN A 35 -3.22 -9.18 9.52
C ASN A 35 -4.54 -8.47 9.20
N TRP A 36 -5.42 -8.34 10.18
CA TRP A 36 -6.57 -7.46 10.10
C TRP A 36 -6.14 -6.02 10.34
N PHE A 37 -6.86 -5.10 9.72
CA PHE A 37 -6.66 -3.67 9.93
C PHE A 37 -7.98 -2.92 9.90
N VAL A 38 -7.98 -1.75 10.55
CA VAL A 38 -9.05 -0.76 10.49
C VAL A 38 -8.45 0.53 10.00
N GLN A 39 -9.17 1.23 9.12
CA GLN A 39 -8.79 2.55 8.61
C GLN A 39 -9.85 3.57 8.97
N VAL A 40 -9.41 4.77 9.31
CA VAL A 40 -10.26 5.94 9.50
C VAL A 40 -9.62 7.13 8.81
N GLY A 41 -10.41 7.92 8.11
CA GLY A 41 -9.88 9.06 7.36
C GLY A 41 -10.92 10.14 7.11
N GLY A 42 -10.40 11.32 6.81
CA GLY A 42 -11.15 12.42 6.23
C GLY A 42 -10.81 12.55 4.77
N ASN A 43 -11.81 12.78 3.94
CA ASN A 43 -11.61 12.96 2.52
C ASN A 43 -12.15 14.31 2.04
N TRP A 44 -11.54 14.79 0.95
CA TRP A 44 -12.06 15.83 0.09
C TRP A 44 -12.66 15.14 -1.12
N ASN A 45 -13.96 15.33 -1.36
CA ASN A 45 -14.67 14.68 -2.43
C ASN A 45 -15.28 15.70 -3.39
N VAL A 46 -15.40 15.29 -4.66
CA VAL A 46 -15.89 16.09 -5.76
C VAL A 46 -16.75 15.22 -6.66
N TRP A 47 -17.95 15.71 -6.97
CA TRP A 47 -18.88 15.05 -7.87
C TRP A 47 -18.84 15.67 -9.27
N TYR A 48 -18.89 14.82 -10.28
CA TYR A 48 -19.06 15.16 -11.68
C TYR A 48 -20.12 14.24 -12.27
N SER A 49 -21.14 14.84 -12.82
CA SER A 49 -22.29 14.15 -13.39
C SER A 49 -22.24 14.16 -14.91
N SER A 50 -22.86 13.19 -15.55
CA SER A 50 -22.96 13.14 -17.01
C SER A 50 -23.78 14.30 -17.57
N GLN A 51 -24.72 14.83 -16.79
CA GLN A 51 -25.58 15.95 -17.19
C GLN A 51 -24.83 17.29 -17.26
N GLU A 52 -23.64 17.38 -16.72
CA GLU A 52 -22.84 18.61 -16.76
C GLU A 52 -22.27 18.91 -18.15
N HIS A 53 -22.31 17.96 -19.09
CA HIS A 53 -21.81 18.13 -20.42
C HIS A 53 -22.55 19.24 -21.17
N GLY A 54 -21.78 20.23 -21.65
CA GLY A 54 -22.32 21.37 -22.42
C GLY A 54 -22.89 22.51 -21.57
N LEU A 55 -22.86 22.44 -20.24
CA LEU A 55 -23.41 23.47 -19.35
C LEU A 55 -22.40 24.55 -18.92
N ASP A 56 -21.19 24.59 -19.46
CA ASP A 56 -20.13 25.57 -19.08
C ASP A 56 -19.97 25.75 -17.55
N LEU A 57 -20.03 24.66 -16.81
CA LEU A 57 -19.88 24.66 -15.37
C LEU A 57 -18.40 24.66 -14.97
N LYS A 58 -18.10 25.28 -13.82
CA LYS A 58 -16.74 25.26 -13.27
C LYS A 58 -16.34 23.84 -12.89
N THR A 59 -15.27 23.32 -13.49
CA THR A 59 -14.76 21.96 -13.28
C THR A 59 -13.68 21.89 -12.21
N ASN A 60 -13.25 23.03 -11.62
CA ASN A 60 -12.16 23.04 -10.64
C ASN A 60 -12.55 22.25 -9.37
N PRO A 61 -11.86 21.14 -9.03
CA PRO A 61 -12.17 20.29 -7.88
C PRO A 61 -11.98 21.02 -6.53
N PHE A 62 -11.20 22.08 -6.50
CA PHE A 62 -10.94 22.86 -5.29
C PHE A 62 -11.89 24.07 -5.12
N SER A 63 -12.84 24.21 -6.02
CA SER A 63 -13.89 25.23 -5.87
C SER A 63 -14.74 24.94 -4.64
N LYS A 64 -15.05 25.99 -3.86
CA LYS A 64 -15.97 25.92 -2.73
C LYS A 64 -17.37 25.46 -3.13
N ASP A 65 -17.72 25.63 -4.41
CA ASP A 65 -19.04 25.29 -4.94
C ASP A 65 -19.15 23.80 -5.29
N ARG A 66 -18.03 23.10 -5.45
CA ARG A 66 -17.99 21.70 -5.87
C ARG A 66 -17.39 20.77 -4.83
N GLY A 67 -16.24 21.13 -4.27
CA GLY A 67 -15.54 20.30 -3.29
C GLY A 67 -16.18 20.31 -1.92
N ASN A 68 -16.16 19.19 -1.23
CA ASN A 68 -16.66 19.06 0.13
C ASN A 68 -15.84 18.06 0.95
N PHE A 69 -15.84 18.25 2.27
CA PHE A 69 -15.26 17.29 3.18
C PHE A 69 -16.20 16.12 3.44
N GLY A 70 -15.63 14.95 3.59
CA GLY A 70 -16.31 13.74 3.98
C GLY A 70 -15.47 12.91 4.94
N ALA A 71 -15.99 11.79 5.36
CA ALA A 71 -15.32 10.83 6.22
C ALA A 71 -15.35 9.43 5.60
N ALA A 72 -14.38 8.62 5.99
CA ALA A 72 -14.31 7.22 5.57
C ALA A 72 -13.87 6.34 6.73
N VAL A 73 -14.42 5.12 6.75
CA VAL A 73 -13.98 4.04 7.63
C VAL A 73 -13.85 2.77 6.82
N ALA A 74 -12.87 1.95 7.14
CA ALA A 74 -12.71 0.68 6.47
C ALA A 74 -12.20 -0.40 7.42
N VAL A 75 -12.55 -1.64 7.11
CA VAL A 75 -12.02 -2.84 7.74
C VAL A 75 -11.48 -3.73 6.65
N GLY A 76 -10.31 -4.28 6.84
CA GLY A 76 -9.69 -5.15 5.85
C GLY A 76 -8.74 -6.16 6.47
N LYS A 77 -8.27 -7.04 5.59
CA LYS A 77 -7.34 -8.11 5.93
C LYS A 77 -6.37 -8.33 4.81
N TRP A 78 -5.10 -8.48 5.17
CA TRP A 78 -4.07 -8.97 4.28
C TRP A 78 -4.03 -10.50 4.32
N PHE A 79 -4.19 -11.16 3.18
CA PHE A 79 -4.09 -12.62 3.03
C PHE A 79 -2.67 -13.05 2.70
N THR A 80 -1.96 -12.20 1.97
CA THR A 80 -0.53 -12.30 1.71
C THR A 80 0.10 -10.91 1.88
N PRO A 81 1.41 -10.77 1.92
CA PRO A 81 2.05 -9.45 1.93
C PRO A 81 1.69 -8.57 0.73
N GLY A 82 1.29 -9.18 -0.40
CA GLY A 82 0.95 -8.48 -1.63
C GLY A 82 -0.54 -8.34 -1.90
N LEU A 83 -1.41 -9.17 -1.28
CA LEU A 83 -2.84 -9.20 -1.59
C LEU A 83 -3.69 -9.07 -0.34
N GLY A 84 -4.62 -8.12 -0.35
CA GLY A 84 -5.59 -7.87 0.71
C GLY A 84 -6.99 -7.63 0.19
N LEU A 85 -7.94 -7.69 1.08
CA LEU A 85 -9.34 -7.27 0.84
C LEU A 85 -9.73 -6.24 1.89
N ARG A 86 -10.56 -5.28 1.47
CA ARG A 86 -11.07 -4.21 2.32
C ARG A 86 -12.53 -3.95 2.02
N VAL A 87 -13.32 -3.73 3.05
CA VAL A 87 -14.65 -3.12 2.95
C VAL A 87 -14.52 -1.69 3.46
N LYS A 88 -14.91 -0.71 2.64
CA LYS A 88 -14.82 0.72 2.94
C LYS A 88 -16.18 1.37 2.81
N ALA A 89 -16.58 2.09 3.85
CA ALA A 89 -17.73 2.99 3.85
C ALA A 89 -17.22 4.43 3.84
N GLN A 90 -17.74 5.24 2.94
CA GLN A 90 -17.38 6.65 2.83
C GLN A 90 -18.59 7.50 2.51
N GLY A 91 -18.50 8.80 2.79
CA GLY A 91 -19.54 9.77 2.47
C GLY A 91 -19.77 10.73 3.59
N ILE A 92 -20.93 10.93 3.86
CA ILE A 92 -21.95 11.62 4.62
C ILE A 92 -22.40 12.87 3.87
N TRP A 93 -21.49 13.72 3.41
CA TRP A 93 -21.83 14.96 2.72
C TRP A 93 -21.09 15.06 1.38
N GLY A 94 -21.80 15.55 0.37
CA GLY A 94 -21.25 15.95 -0.90
C GLY A 94 -21.95 17.20 -1.41
N LYS A 95 -21.30 17.89 -2.31
CA LYS A 95 -21.88 18.98 -3.08
C LYS A 95 -21.97 18.57 -4.52
N THR A 96 -23.16 18.69 -5.07
CA THR A 96 -23.42 18.50 -6.47
C THR A 96 -23.69 19.85 -7.10
N VAL A 97 -23.10 20.11 -8.24
CA VAL A 97 -23.38 21.28 -9.06
C VAL A 97 -24.33 20.85 -10.16
N GLY A 98 -25.60 21.22 -10.01
CA GLY A 98 -26.61 20.93 -11.01
C GLY A 98 -27.14 22.20 -11.64
N GLY A 99 -27.59 22.13 -12.89
CA GLY A 99 -28.49 23.13 -13.44
C GLY A 99 -29.90 22.82 -12.99
N ASN A 100 -30.64 23.80 -12.52
CA ASN A 100 -32.08 23.64 -12.36
C ASN A 100 -32.68 23.41 -13.77
N TYR A 101 -32.99 22.18 -14.13
CA TYR A 101 -33.86 21.93 -15.26
C TYR A 101 -35.28 22.25 -14.83
N VAL A 102 -35.70 23.49 -15.10
CA VAL A 102 -37.12 23.81 -15.07
C VAL A 102 -37.63 23.63 -16.49
N PRO A 103 -38.51 22.65 -16.76
CA PRO A 103 -39.09 22.47 -18.08
C PRO A 103 -39.72 23.78 -18.54
N GLY A 104 -39.24 24.36 -19.64
CA GLY A 104 -39.70 25.61 -20.20
C GLY A 104 -38.98 26.90 -19.78
N ALA A 105 -37.96 26.83 -18.92
CA ALA A 105 -37.11 27.97 -18.61
C ALA A 105 -36.08 28.22 -19.70
N GLN A 106 -35.95 29.48 -20.14
CA GLN A 106 -34.82 29.89 -21.01
C GLN A 106 -33.55 30.03 -20.19
N LEU A 107 -32.42 29.56 -20.75
CA LEU A 107 -31.08 29.76 -20.19
C LEU A 107 -30.83 31.24 -19.83
N PRO A 108 -30.11 31.62 -18.75
CA PRO A 108 -29.08 30.78 -18.13
C PRO A 108 -29.59 30.01 -16.91
N TYR A 109 -29.21 28.75 -16.83
CA TYR A 109 -29.46 27.93 -15.67
C TYR A 109 -28.85 28.57 -14.44
N ASP A 110 -29.62 28.76 -13.39
CA ASP A 110 -29.07 29.09 -12.09
C ASP A 110 -28.13 28.00 -11.68
N LYS A 111 -26.85 28.34 -11.57
CA LYS A 111 -25.78 27.40 -11.15
C LYS A 111 -25.94 27.17 -9.65
N ASN A 112 -26.86 26.29 -9.30
CA ASN A 112 -27.14 25.98 -7.91
C ASN A 112 -26.26 24.83 -7.42
N THR A 113 -25.65 25.02 -6.25
CA THR A 113 -24.96 23.98 -5.52
C THR A 113 -25.94 23.34 -4.57
N TYR A 114 -26.11 22.02 -4.71
CA TYR A 114 -26.97 21.24 -3.85
C TYR A 114 -26.14 20.43 -2.86
N PHE A 115 -26.60 20.34 -1.62
CA PHE A 115 -26.07 19.41 -0.66
C PHE A 115 -26.74 18.06 -0.84
N ASN A 116 -25.92 17.04 -1.11
CA ASN A 116 -26.35 15.66 -1.16
C ASN A 116 -25.81 14.92 0.06
N ARG A 117 -26.71 14.25 0.80
CA ARG A 117 -26.32 13.30 1.85
C ARG A 117 -26.26 11.93 1.23
N TYR A 118 -25.10 11.31 1.29
CA TYR A 118 -24.89 10.02 0.65
C TYR A 118 -23.95 9.14 1.48
N TRP A 119 -23.97 7.88 1.18
CA TRP A 119 -22.94 6.94 1.59
C TRP A 119 -22.65 5.97 0.45
N ILE A 120 -21.41 5.51 0.38
CA ILE A 120 -20.94 4.50 -0.56
C ILE A 120 -20.26 3.41 0.25
N LEU A 121 -20.59 2.15 -0.05
CA LEU A 121 -20.00 0.98 0.56
C LEU A 121 -19.36 0.12 -0.53
N ASN A 122 -18.05 -0.06 -0.48
CA ASN A 122 -17.27 -0.79 -1.47
C ASN A 122 -16.48 -1.93 -0.85
N GLY A 123 -16.40 -3.05 -1.58
CA GLY A 123 -15.42 -4.09 -1.41
C GLY A 123 -14.24 -3.85 -2.35
N HIS A 124 -13.03 -3.74 -1.82
CA HIS A 124 -11.81 -3.49 -2.59
C HIS A 124 -10.85 -4.67 -2.52
N ALA A 125 -10.29 -5.06 -3.66
CA ALA A 125 -9.07 -5.85 -3.73
C ALA A 125 -7.88 -4.90 -3.68
N LEU A 126 -6.95 -5.16 -2.77
CA LEU A 126 -5.75 -4.36 -2.51
C LEU A 126 -4.52 -5.10 -3.03
N PHE A 127 -3.68 -4.42 -3.80
CA PHE A 127 -2.46 -4.97 -4.37
C PHE A 127 -1.25 -4.20 -3.85
N ASN A 128 -0.52 -4.72 -2.85
CA ASN A 128 0.70 -4.08 -2.38
C ASN A 128 1.83 -4.35 -3.37
N VAL A 129 1.93 -3.49 -4.40
CA VAL A 129 2.94 -3.63 -5.47
C VAL A 129 4.36 -3.48 -4.94
N SER A 130 4.57 -2.73 -3.85
CA SER A 130 5.87 -2.63 -3.20
C SER A 130 6.36 -3.98 -2.67
N ASN A 131 5.46 -4.77 -2.05
CA ASN A 131 5.79 -6.11 -1.58
C ASN A 131 5.84 -7.14 -2.72
N MET A 132 5.01 -6.97 -3.76
CA MET A 132 4.99 -7.89 -4.91
C MET A 132 6.27 -7.79 -5.74
N LEU A 133 6.79 -6.58 -5.96
CA LEU A 133 7.98 -6.36 -6.78
C LEU A 133 9.29 -6.54 -6.00
N PHE A 134 9.34 -6.04 -4.78
CA PHE A 134 10.57 -5.99 -3.98
C PHE A 134 10.65 -7.03 -2.86
N GLY A 135 9.62 -7.90 -2.74
CA GLY A 135 9.48 -8.86 -1.65
C GLY A 135 9.03 -8.21 -0.34
N TYR A 136 8.61 -9.06 0.60
CA TYR A 136 8.16 -8.59 1.90
C TYR A 136 9.31 -8.08 2.76
N ASN A 137 9.18 -6.86 3.25
CA ASN A 137 10.11 -6.25 4.20
C ASN A 137 9.32 -5.64 5.37
N PRO A 138 9.43 -6.20 6.60
CA PRO A 138 8.73 -5.68 7.77
C PRO A 138 9.20 -4.27 8.17
N ASN A 139 10.34 -3.81 7.66
CA ASN A 139 10.90 -2.50 7.94
C ASN A 139 10.62 -1.46 6.84
N ARG A 140 9.89 -1.83 5.79
CA ARG A 140 9.53 -0.87 4.74
C ARG A 140 8.62 0.21 5.32
N VAL A 141 9.00 1.47 5.06
CA VAL A 141 8.26 2.64 5.54
C VAL A 141 7.13 2.99 4.60
N TRP A 142 7.32 2.89 3.30
CA TRP A 142 6.37 3.30 2.27
C TRP A 142 5.93 2.12 1.40
N ASN A 143 4.61 1.93 1.32
CA ASN A 143 3.97 0.97 0.45
C ASN A 143 3.04 1.68 -0.53
N VAL A 144 3.07 1.26 -1.79
CA VAL A 144 2.19 1.69 -2.87
C VAL A 144 1.18 0.57 -3.12
N ILE A 145 -0.11 0.88 -2.99
CA ILE A 145 -1.18 -0.11 -2.96
C ILE A 145 -2.31 0.36 -3.88
N PRO A 146 -2.24 0.07 -5.20
CA PRO A 146 -3.41 0.21 -6.06
C PRO A 146 -4.53 -0.70 -5.58
N PHE A 147 -5.76 -0.25 -5.81
CA PHE A 147 -6.96 -1.02 -5.49
C PHE A 147 -8.01 -0.87 -6.58
N VAL A 148 -8.84 -1.90 -6.69
CA VAL A 148 -10.05 -1.90 -7.50
C VAL A 148 -11.16 -2.55 -6.71
N GLY A 149 -12.40 -2.17 -7.00
CA GLY A 149 -13.52 -2.73 -6.28
C GLY A 149 -14.87 -2.40 -6.89
N ALA A 150 -15.87 -2.92 -6.23
CA ALA A 150 -17.25 -2.65 -6.56
C ALA A 150 -18.09 -2.59 -5.27
N GLY A 151 -19.23 -1.95 -5.38
CA GLY A 151 -20.12 -1.80 -4.26
C GLY A 151 -21.44 -1.13 -4.65
N PHE A 152 -21.96 -0.37 -3.74
CA PHE A 152 -23.19 0.38 -3.96
C PHE A 152 -23.20 1.64 -3.11
N GLY A 153 -23.86 2.65 -3.65
CA GLY A 153 -24.11 3.91 -2.99
C GLY A 153 -25.58 4.15 -2.78
N ARG A 154 -25.90 5.02 -1.83
CA ARG A 154 -27.24 5.53 -1.61
C ARG A 154 -27.18 7.03 -1.36
N THR A 155 -27.97 7.79 -2.10
CA THR A 155 -28.30 9.15 -1.69
C THR A 155 -29.48 9.12 -0.71
N MET A 156 -29.31 9.72 0.45
CA MET A 156 -30.37 9.85 1.44
C MET A 156 -31.29 11.05 1.14
N THR A 157 -30.82 12.00 0.35
CA THR A 157 -31.57 13.18 -0.05
C THR A 157 -32.69 12.82 -1.04
N HIS A 158 -32.39 11.95 -2.02
CA HIS A 158 -33.32 11.54 -3.07
C HIS A 158 -33.77 10.07 -2.95
N ASN A 159 -33.24 9.33 -1.95
CA ASN A 159 -33.56 7.93 -1.70
C ASN A 159 -33.31 6.99 -2.90
N LEU A 160 -32.23 7.24 -3.62
CA LEU A 160 -31.79 6.44 -4.77
C LEU A 160 -30.62 5.55 -4.39
N TYR A 161 -30.58 4.35 -4.99
CA TYR A 161 -29.46 3.41 -4.88
C TYR A 161 -28.79 3.27 -6.23
N ALA A 162 -27.48 3.18 -6.25
CA ALA A 162 -26.68 2.94 -7.44
C ALA A 162 -25.61 1.91 -7.18
N MET A 163 -25.32 1.06 -8.16
CA MET A 163 -24.11 0.25 -8.14
C MET A 163 -22.89 1.12 -8.36
N ASP A 164 -21.78 0.75 -7.75
CA ASP A 164 -20.52 1.49 -7.82
C ASP A 164 -19.37 0.60 -8.30
N LEU A 165 -18.57 1.15 -9.21
CA LEU A 165 -17.25 0.64 -9.55
C LEU A 165 -16.21 1.62 -9.05
N SER A 166 -15.23 1.13 -8.32
CA SER A 166 -14.24 1.97 -7.67
C SER A 166 -12.83 1.52 -7.96
N GLY A 167 -11.92 2.48 -7.93
CA GLY A 167 -10.49 2.21 -8.06
C GLY A 167 -9.66 3.40 -7.63
N GLY A 168 -8.40 3.14 -7.33
CA GLY A 168 -7.51 4.20 -6.88
C GLY A 168 -6.16 3.71 -6.43
N LEU A 169 -5.47 4.60 -5.74
CA LEU A 169 -4.12 4.39 -5.24
C LEU A 169 -4.05 4.81 -3.77
N LEU A 170 -3.69 3.87 -2.92
CA LEU A 170 -3.39 4.09 -1.52
C LEU A 170 -1.87 4.10 -1.34
N ASN A 171 -1.34 5.17 -0.78
CA ASN A 171 0.02 5.26 -0.27
C ASN A 171 -0.02 5.12 1.24
N GLU A 172 0.63 4.09 1.75
CA GLU A 172 0.69 3.81 3.18
C GLU A 172 2.11 4.07 3.70
N PHE A 173 2.22 4.95 4.71
CA PHE A 173 3.47 5.31 5.38
C PHE A 173 3.45 4.78 6.81
N ARG A 174 4.28 3.80 7.10
CA ARG A 174 4.35 3.20 8.41
C ARG A 174 4.95 4.16 9.44
N LEU A 175 4.17 4.52 10.46
CA LEU A 175 4.59 5.33 11.60
C LEU A 175 5.11 4.47 12.75
N SER A 176 4.50 3.31 12.93
CA SER A 176 4.88 2.35 13.97
C SER A 176 4.55 0.91 13.53
N LYS A 177 4.77 -0.07 14.40
CA LYS A 177 4.37 -1.46 14.15
C LYS A 177 2.84 -1.63 13.99
N ARG A 178 2.04 -0.73 14.57
CA ARG A 178 0.58 -0.83 14.60
C ARG A 178 -0.14 0.28 13.86
N VAL A 179 0.54 1.38 13.56
CA VAL A 179 -0.10 2.57 12.98
C VAL A 179 0.64 2.99 11.72
N ALA A 180 -0.13 3.25 10.67
CA ALA A 180 0.36 3.84 9.43
C ALA A 180 -0.48 5.06 9.04
N LEU A 181 0.13 6.04 8.40
CA LEU A 181 -0.53 7.16 7.73
C LEU A 181 -0.94 6.71 6.33
N ASN A 182 -2.16 7.03 5.94
CA ASN A 182 -2.70 6.78 4.62
C ASN A 182 -2.86 8.07 3.85
N VAL A 183 -2.45 8.05 2.58
CA VAL A 183 -2.79 9.06 1.59
C VAL A 183 -3.38 8.31 0.40
N GLU A 184 -4.67 8.49 0.17
CA GLU A 184 -5.41 7.76 -0.86
C GLU A 184 -6.02 8.73 -1.85
N VAL A 185 -5.99 8.38 -3.12
CA VAL A 185 -6.77 9.03 -4.18
C VAL A 185 -7.59 7.96 -4.88
N GLY A 186 -8.83 8.27 -5.16
CA GLY A 186 -9.73 7.30 -5.76
C GLY A 186 -10.89 7.91 -6.53
N LEU A 187 -11.53 7.04 -7.27
CA LEU A 187 -12.69 7.30 -8.09
C LEU A 187 -13.75 6.26 -7.79
N ASN A 188 -14.98 6.72 -7.57
CA ASN A 188 -16.19 5.92 -7.59
C ASN A 188 -17.01 6.32 -8.80
N ARG A 189 -17.42 5.34 -9.60
CA ARG A 189 -18.31 5.54 -10.75
C ARG A 189 -19.61 4.79 -10.50
N LEU A 190 -20.67 5.55 -10.36
CA LEU A 190 -22.01 5.05 -10.05
C LEU A 190 -22.85 4.92 -11.31
N GLU A 191 -23.66 3.87 -11.40
CA GLU A 191 -24.41 3.49 -12.60
C GLU A 191 -25.56 4.41 -12.97
N THR A 192 -26.00 5.26 -12.03
CA THR A 192 -27.18 6.12 -12.21
C THR A 192 -26.92 7.49 -11.60
N ASP A 193 -27.83 8.39 -11.87
CA ASP A 193 -27.89 9.73 -11.33
C ASP A 193 -28.18 9.69 -9.81
N ILE A 194 -27.13 9.48 -9.02
CA ILE A 194 -27.25 9.43 -7.57
C ILE A 194 -27.26 10.83 -6.95
N ASP A 195 -26.82 11.83 -7.67
CA ASP A 195 -26.82 13.21 -7.20
C ASP A 195 -28.23 13.84 -7.23
N GLY A 196 -29.16 13.21 -7.97
CA GLY A 196 -30.56 13.60 -8.05
C GLY A 196 -30.81 14.85 -8.85
N THR A 197 -29.88 15.27 -9.69
CA THR A 197 -30.05 16.47 -10.54
C THR A 197 -30.93 16.18 -11.74
N GLU A 198 -31.03 14.94 -12.18
CA GLU A 198 -31.96 14.49 -13.19
C GLU A 198 -32.90 13.42 -12.63
N VAL A 199 -34.19 13.72 -12.60
CA VAL A 199 -35.21 12.70 -12.30
C VAL A 199 -35.41 11.88 -13.57
N THR A 200 -34.46 11.03 -13.87
CA THR A 200 -34.62 10.04 -14.94
C THR A 200 -35.68 9.05 -14.51
N ASN A 201 -36.70 8.87 -15.34
CA ASN A 201 -37.85 7.96 -15.16
C ASN A 201 -37.43 6.49 -14.95
N GLY A 202 -36.66 6.20 -13.89
CA GLY A 202 -36.31 4.84 -13.51
C GLY A 202 -35.30 4.12 -14.43
N HIS A 203 -34.65 4.80 -15.37
CA HIS A 203 -33.55 4.22 -16.16
C HIS A 203 -32.36 3.96 -15.26
N ARG A 204 -32.16 2.68 -14.95
CA ARG A 204 -30.91 2.21 -14.37
C ARG A 204 -29.99 1.77 -15.49
N GLY A 205 -28.75 2.20 -15.45
CA GLY A 205 -27.75 1.78 -16.42
C GLY A 205 -26.52 2.68 -16.37
N TRP A 206 -25.51 2.25 -17.08
CA TRP A 206 -24.23 2.97 -17.14
C TRP A 206 -24.24 4.11 -18.17
N ASP A 207 -25.36 4.34 -18.86
CA ASP A 207 -25.54 5.44 -19.82
C ASP A 207 -25.61 6.79 -19.09
N SER A 208 -26.31 6.83 -17.96
CA SER A 208 -26.25 7.93 -17.01
C SER A 208 -25.35 7.51 -15.84
N HIS A 209 -24.37 8.32 -15.50
CA HIS A 209 -23.41 7.98 -14.45
C HIS A 209 -22.89 9.22 -13.74
N ASP A 210 -22.66 9.05 -12.45
CA ASP A 210 -22.00 10.04 -11.62
C ASP A 210 -20.62 9.55 -11.23
N ASN A 211 -19.66 10.45 -11.25
CA ASN A 211 -18.29 10.19 -10.83
C ASN A 211 -18.00 10.95 -9.55
N ASN A 212 -17.55 10.25 -8.53
CA ASN A 212 -17.08 10.82 -7.28
C ASN A 212 -15.56 10.63 -7.18
N PHE A 213 -14.81 11.71 -7.36
CA PHE A 213 -13.38 11.75 -7.12
C PHE A 213 -13.12 12.14 -5.68
N TYR A 214 -12.15 11.50 -5.03
CA TYR A 214 -11.76 11.86 -3.68
C TYR A 214 -10.26 11.75 -3.45
N GLY A 215 -9.77 12.62 -2.56
CA GLY A 215 -8.47 12.51 -1.92
C GLY A 215 -8.67 12.33 -0.42
N GLU A 216 -8.02 11.38 0.20
CA GLU A 216 -8.21 11.02 1.60
C GLU A 216 -6.88 11.00 2.34
N ILE A 217 -6.89 11.52 3.56
CA ILE A 217 -5.81 11.37 4.52
C ILE A 217 -6.39 10.71 5.77
N GLY A 218 -5.73 9.66 6.23
CA GLY A 218 -6.22 8.86 7.34
C GLY A 218 -5.15 8.06 8.05
N LEU A 219 -5.59 7.21 8.96
CA LEU A 219 -4.74 6.30 9.70
C LEU A 219 -5.22 4.85 9.52
N THR A 220 -4.25 3.96 9.37
CA THR A 220 -4.47 2.51 9.47
C THR A 220 -4.01 2.02 10.84
N PHE A 221 -4.86 1.24 11.48
CA PHE A 221 -4.56 0.55 12.73
C PHE A 221 -4.49 -0.96 12.46
N ASN A 222 -3.30 -1.53 12.57
CA ASN A 222 -3.09 -2.97 12.40
C ASN A 222 -3.47 -3.72 13.68
N LEU A 223 -4.32 -4.73 13.56
CA LEU A 223 -4.87 -5.51 14.68
C LEU A 223 -4.10 -6.82 14.83
N GLY A 224 -3.80 -7.16 16.07
CA GLY A 224 -3.12 -8.42 16.40
C GLY A 224 -1.73 -8.55 15.78
N LYS A 225 -1.39 -9.76 15.31
CA LYS A 225 -0.14 -10.03 14.58
C LYS A 225 -0.28 -9.47 13.16
N SER A 226 0.51 -8.46 12.83
CA SER A 226 0.48 -7.77 11.54
C SER A 226 1.76 -7.97 10.70
N THR A 227 2.64 -8.85 11.14
CA THR A 227 3.89 -9.17 10.46
C THR A 227 3.88 -10.60 9.95
N TRP A 228 4.62 -10.83 8.89
CA TRP A 228 4.81 -12.15 8.28
C TRP A 228 6.20 -12.66 8.64
N GLU A 229 6.30 -13.97 8.87
CA GLU A 229 7.59 -14.66 9.01
C GLU A 229 8.09 -15.01 7.63
N ARG A 230 9.34 -14.66 7.33
CA ARG A 230 9.97 -15.03 6.05
C ARG A 230 10.31 -16.51 6.07
N THR A 231 10.13 -17.18 4.94
CA THR A 231 10.52 -18.57 4.78
C THR A 231 12.04 -18.65 4.59
N PRO A 232 12.78 -19.42 5.42
CA PRO A 232 14.20 -19.63 5.23
C PRO A 232 14.51 -20.24 3.86
N ASP A 233 15.58 -19.80 3.25
CA ASP A 233 16.10 -20.42 2.02
C ASP A 233 17.07 -21.52 2.41
N VAL A 234 16.56 -22.74 2.51
CA VAL A 234 17.33 -23.93 2.97
C VAL A 234 18.52 -24.20 2.06
N ASP A 235 18.38 -23.97 0.76
CA ASP A 235 19.46 -24.24 -0.20
C ASP A 235 20.57 -23.19 -0.06
N ALA A 236 20.22 -21.93 0.13
CA ALA A 236 21.19 -20.88 0.41
C ALA A 236 21.87 -21.04 1.78
N ILE A 237 21.14 -21.51 2.80
CA ILE A 237 21.70 -21.82 4.13
C ILE A 237 22.70 -22.97 4.02
N LYS A 238 22.36 -24.04 3.28
CA LYS A 238 23.27 -25.17 3.05
C LYS A 238 24.54 -24.73 2.31
N ALA A 239 24.39 -23.90 1.26
CA ALA A 239 25.52 -23.38 0.50
C ALA A 239 26.46 -22.53 1.37
N LEU A 240 25.87 -21.66 2.23
CA LEU A 240 26.64 -20.84 3.17
C LEU A 240 27.37 -21.71 4.20
N SER A 241 26.69 -22.70 4.78
CA SER A 241 27.31 -23.65 5.73
C SER A 241 28.45 -24.44 5.08
N GLN A 242 28.27 -24.91 3.85
CA GLN A 242 29.31 -25.61 3.11
C GLN A 242 30.52 -24.70 2.85
N SER A 243 30.29 -23.47 2.43
CA SER A 243 31.36 -22.47 2.23
C SER A 243 32.14 -22.21 3.53
N GLN A 244 31.47 -22.15 4.67
CA GLN A 244 32.12 -21.97 5.99
C GLN A 244 32.96 -23.22 6.36
N ILE A 245 32.44 -24.41 6.12
CA ILE A 245 33.17 -25.69 6.35
C ILE A 245 34.40 -25.72 5.47
N ASP A 246 34.29 -25.35 4.19
CA ASP A 246 35.42 -25.37 3.25
C ASP A 246 36.51 -24.34 3.67
N ALA A 247 36.10 -23.14 4.12
CA ALA A 247 37.02 -22.13 4.65
C ALA A 247 37.73 -22.59 5.93
N LEU A 248 37.01 -23.25 6.86
CA LEU A 248 37.61 -23.83 8.07
C LEU A 248 38.56 -24.97 7.77
N ASN A 249 38.23 -25.82 6.81
CA ASN A 249 39.11 -26.90 6.36
C ASN A 249 40.41 -26.33 5.73
N ALA A 250 40.32 -25.26 4.93
CA ALA A 250 41.48 -24.59 4.40
C ALA A 250 42.39 -24.05 5.52
N GLN A 251 41.80 -23.33 6.51
CA GLN A 251 42.55 -22.83 7.66
C GLN A 251 43.19 -23.96 8.48
N LEU A 252 42.49 -25.09 8.66
CA LEU A 252 43.04 -26.25 9.36
C LEU A 252 44.23 -26.85 8.61
N ASN A 253 44.14 -26.96 7.29
CA ASN A 253 45.24 -27.44 6.45
C ASN A 253 46.47 -26.54 6.53
N ASP A 254 46.25 -25.19 6.46
CA ASP A 254 47.32 -24.23 6.60
C ASP A 254 47.96 -24.29 7.98
N ALA A 255 47.19 -24.43 9.05
CA ALA A 255 47.71 -24.58 10.40
C ALA A 255 48.49 -25.90 10.59
N ASN A 256 48.01 -26.98 9.97
CA ASN A 256 48.74 -28.26 10.00
C ASN A 256 50.05 -28.21 9.22
N ALA A 257 50.07 -27.55 8.06
CA ALA A 257 51.32 -27.32 7.28
C ALA A 257 52.34 -26.47 8.05
N GLU A 258 51.88 -25.38 8.72
CA GLU A 258 52.73 -24.57 9.54
C GLU A 258 53.24 -25.32 10.77
N ASN A 259 52.43 -26.14 11.42
CA ASN A 259 52.88 -27.04 12.51
C ASN A 259 53.92 -28.04 12.06
N ALA A 260 53.77 -28.63 10.88
CA ALA A 260 54.76 -29.57 10.31
C ALA A 260 56.09 -28.84 10.06
N ARG A 261 56.05 -27.62 9.46
CA ARG A 261 57.22 -26.76 9.23
C ARG A 261 57.91 -26.39 10.52
N LEU A 262 57.15 -26.00 11.57
CA LEU A 262 57.71 -25.65 12.87
C LEU A 262 58.39 -26.87 13.54
N LYS A 263 57.81 -28.05 13.43
CA LYS A 263 58.41 -29.31 13.93
C LYS A 263 59.73 -29.63 13.23
N ASP A 264 59.80 -29.47 11.91
CA ASP A 264 61.00 -29.68 11.14
C ASP A 264 62.13 -28.68 11.53
N LEU A 265 61.75 -27.41 11.71
CA LEU A 265 62.68 -26.40 12.19
C LEU A 265 63.20 -26.72 13.59
N LEU A 266 62.36 -27.20 14.50
CA LEU A 266 62.75 -27.59 15.85
C LEU A 266 63.68 -28.81 15.83
N ALA A 267 63.39 -29.82 14.99
CA ALA A 267 64.20 -31.02 14.84
C ALA A 267 65.57 -30.69 14.25
N ASN A 268 65.69 -29.70 13.41
CA ASN A 268 66.95 -29.25 12.77
C ASN A 268 67.73 -28.20 13.59
N GLN A 269 67.24 -27.70 14.73
CA GLN A 269 67.99 -26.90 15.66
C GLN A 269 69.08 -27.75 16.31
N LYS A 270 70.37 -27.42 16.00
CA LYS A 270 71.53 -28.02 16.71
C LYS A 270 71.43 -27.68 18.20
N PRO A 271 71.78 -28.63 19.11
CA PRO A 271 71.85 -28.30 20.53
C PRO A 271 72.81 -27.15 20.75
N ALA A 272 72.40 -26.14 21.53
CA ALA A 272 73.28 -25.06 21.92
C ALA A 272 74.52 -25.65 22.62
N GLU A 273 75.71 -25.39 22.07
CA GLU A 273 77.00 -25.78 22.63
C GLU A 273 77.16 -25.11 24.00
N ASN A 274 77.12 -25.93 25.08
CA ASN A 274 77.35 -25.47 26.42
C ASN A 274 78.79 -24.95 26.53
N THR A 275 78.94 -23.64 26.37
CA THR A 275 80.21 -22.99 26.71
C THR A 275 80.31 -22.96 28.22
N THR A 276 81.04 -23.98 28.79
CA THR A 276 81.49 -24.00 30.17
C THR A 276 82.54 -22.87 30.32
N ILE A 277 82.17 -21.79 30.99
CA ILE A 277 83.06 -20.83 31.48
C ILE A 277 83.84 -21.50 32.59
N LYS A 278 85.18 -21.76 32.33
CA LYS A 278 86.11 -22.15 33.38
C LYS A 278 86.61 -20.82 34.04
N GLU A 279 86.42 -20.81 35.33
CA GLU A 279 87.07 -19.84 36.22
C GLU A 279 88.61 -19.87 36.12
#